data_78043093648252cc9b8d4ef6a5562ffc
#
_entry.id   78043093648252cc9b8d4ef6a5562ffc
#
_cell.length_a   1.000
_cell.length_b   1.000
_cell.length_c   1.000
_cell.angle_alpha   90.00
_cell.angle_beta   90.00
_cell.angle_gamma   90.00
#
_symmetry.space_group_name_H-M   'P 1'
#
loop_
_entity.id
_entity.type
_entity.pdbx_description
1 polymer ?
#
loop_
_entity_poly.entity_id
_entity_poly.type
_entity_poly.pdbx_seq_one_letter_code
_entity_poly.pdbx_strand_id
1 'polypeptide(L)'
;MEGSSSSPGIRHAARSCSTRYTVDKIIGKGNFAEVKLAVHNLTGVQVAIKVISRRLTVDSAHSVRREINIARLFVHPHIVRLYEVVVTPSEIHLVMEYMKNGELYNHVVQSGGRLNEDEARRFFQQIISGVDSCHRKNVVHRDLKLENLLLDRYNNVKIADFGFSNVMRDGRFLKESCGSREYAAPEILSGKLYAGPEVDVWSCGVILYTLLCGAYPFSDENPTRIDMKIKKGVYKFPGHISEGAIDLISKILTVDPIARITIPEIRQHPWFQQNISSCLSPLSNDLHGSNKQIDEIIVQKMVHIGFDVNTVIGSLQASVKNEATVSYFLLLDNHDQNNPRSPQNNLPQMDVMDQSGVCYRASPSAPQKWILGIQPVPTALGKMAELLRILQEINVRWKKIGSYNIKCLWLPQFFNCSKTKSSSPCNLELPIMSSSSTANTNSQHSLKFEIQMYKGQEDKYVLDLQKVSGPSLVFLELCSSLAERLLPQKLGFFCKPLHDLSN
;
A
#
# COMPACT_ATOMS: atom_id res chain seq x y z
N MET A 1 -15.26 -37.09 -51.05
CA MET A 1 -14.23 -36.03 -51.18
C MET A 1 -14.71 -34.84 -50.33
N GLU A 2 -14.38 -34.88 -49.07
CA GLU A 2 -14.79 -33.86 -48.11
C GLU A 2 -13.64 -32.87 -47.94
N GLY A 3 -13.89 -31.62 -48.28
CA GLY A 3 -12.95 -30.52 -48.09
C GLY A 3 -13.11 -29.88 -46.72
N SER A 4 -12.18 -30.13 -45.83
CA SER A 4 -12.10 -29.47 -44.54
C SER A 4 -11.50 -28.06 -44.67
N SER A 5 -12.35 -27.03 -44.47
CA SER A 5 -11.93 -25.64 -44.34
C SER A 5 -11.33 -25.40 -42.95
N SER A 6 -10.02 -25.29 -42.88
CA SER A 6 -9.31 -24.86 -41.66
C SER A 6 -9.24 -23.33 -41.62
N SER A 7 -9.92 -22.73 -40.61
CA SER A 7 -9.82 -21.31 -40.25
C SER A 7 -8.37 -20.96 -39.85
N PRO A 8 -7.83 -19.82 -40.32
CA PRO A 8 -6.50 -19.39 -39.88
C PRO A 8 -6.57 -18.84 -38.46
N GLY A 9 -6.20 -19.65 -37.46
CA GLY A 9 -5.97 -19.19 -36.11
C GLY A 9 -4.81 -18.20 -36.09
N ILE A 10 -5.07 -16.97 -35.71
CA ILE A 10 -4.08 -15.91 -35.50
C ILE A 10 -3.20 -16.32 -34.30
N ARG A 11 -2.08 -16.97 -34.61
CA ARG A 11 -0.99 -17.14 -33.67
C ARG A 11 -0.26 -15.80 -33.57
N HIS A 12 -0.61 -14.97 -32.58
CA HIS A 12 0.27 -13.91 -32.15
C HIS A 12 1.52 -14.56 -31.55
N ALA A 13 2.54 -14.74 -32.39
CA ALA A 13 3.87 -15.09 -31.94
C ALA A 13 4.34 -13.97 -31.00
N ALA A 14 4.58 -14.30 -29.75
CA ALA A 14 5.21 -13.39 -28.78
C ALA A 14 6.58 -13.00 -29.36
N ARG A 15 6.66 -11.80 -29.96
CA ARG A 15 7.93 -11.25 -30.45
C ARG A 15 8.87 -11.14 -29.25
N SER A 16 10.08 -11.63 -29.40
CA SER A 16 11.15 -11.58 -28.40
C SER A 16 11.39 -10.12 -27.96
N CYS A 17 11.75 -9.89 -26.70
CA CYS A 17 12.13 -8.57 -26.20
C CYS A 17 13.26 -7.94 -27.06
N SER A 18 14.17 -8.75 -27.58
CA SER A 18 15.27 -8.33 -28.46
C SER A 18 14.84 -7.74 -29.78
N THR A 19 13.61 -7.99 -30.26
CA THR A 19 13.09 -7.36 -31.49
C THR A 19 12.48 -5.98 -31.26
N ARG A 20 12.03 -5.69 -30.03
CA ARG A 20 11.38 -4.43 -29.68
C ARG A 20 12.28 -3.44 -28.95
N TYR A 21 13.30 -3.92 -28.28
CA TYR A 21 14.21 -3.12 -27.47
C TYR A 21 15.67 -3.42 -27.84
N THR A 22 16.44 -2.37 -28.07
CA THR A 22 17.88 -2.44 -28.20
C THR A 22 18.51 -2.16 -26.84
N VAL A 23 19.15 -3.18 -26.26
CA VAL A 23 19.82 -3.07 -24.95
C VAL A 23 21.16 -2.34 -25.14
N ASP A 24 21.42 -1.33 -24.29
CA ASP A 24 22.65 -0.54 -24.28
C ASP A 24 23.64 -1.08 -23.23
N LYS A 25 23.34 -0.89 -21.94
CA LYS A 25 24.26 -1.23 -20.84
C LYS A 25 23.51 -1.67 -19.58
N ILE A 26 24.23 -2.31 -18.68
CA ILE A 26 23.75 -2.61 -17.34
C ILE A 26 23.82 -1.33 -16.50
N ILE A 27 22.71 -0.98 -15.83
CA ILE A 27 22.58 0.19 -14.95
C ILE A 27 22.33 -0.18 -13.50
N GLY A 28 22.03 -1.44 -13.21
CA GLY A 28 21.88 -1.97 -11.85
C GLY A 28 22.06 -3.47 -11.82
N LYS A 29 22.57 -3.99 -10.70
CA LYS A 29 22.75 -5.41 -10.48
C LYS A 29 22.33 -5.78 -9.07
N GLY A 30 21.32 -6.63 -8.95
CA GLY A 30 20.85 -7.21 -7.69
C GLY A 30 21.14 -8.71 -7.60
N ASN A 31 20.81 -9.33 -6.48
CA ASN A 31 21.07 -10.75 -6.22
C ASN A 31 20.37 -11.70 -7.22
N PHE A 32 19.21 -11.33 -7.71
CA PHE A 32 18.35 -12.19 -8.55
C PHE A 32 17.93 -11.53 -9.86
N ALA A 33 18.34 -10.29 -10.12
CA ALA A 33 17.95 -9.53 -11.28
C ALA A 33 19.04 -8.55 -11.71
N GLU A 34 19.12 -8.29 -13.02
CA GLU A 34 19.92 -7.22 -13.60
C GLU A 34 18.98 -6.16 -14.19
N VAL A 35 19.31 -4.89 -14.02
CA VAL A 35 18.60 -3.78 -14.68
C VAL A 35 19.45 -3.25 -15.82
N LYS A 36 18.87 -3.23 -17.01
CA LYS A 36 19.55 -2.80 -18.24
C LYS A 36 18.89 -1.54 -18.79
N LEU A 37 19.69 -0.58 -19.24
CA LEU A 37 19.22 0.50 -20.07
C LEU A 37 18.94 -0.04 -21.48
N ALA A 38 17.80 0.33 -22.04
CA ALA A 38 17.44 -0.06 -23.39
C ALA A 38 16.69 1.09 -24.08
N VAL A 39 16.59 1.01 -25.41
CA VAL A 39 15.82 1.93 -26.25
C VAL A 39 14.71 1.14 -26.93
N HIS A 40 13.48 1.64 -26.84
CA HIS A 40 12.36 1.07 -27.57
C HIS A 40 12.48 1.41 -29.06
N ASN A 41 12.61 0.40 -29.92
CA ASN A 41 13.03 0.57 -31.32
C ASN A 41 12.09 1.45 -32.15
N LEU A 42 10.77 1.38 -31.89
CA LEU A 42 9.79 2.16 -32.64
C LEU A 42 9.71 3.63 -32.19
N THR A 43 9.79 3.87 -30.88
CA THR A 43 9.58 5.23 -30.34
C THR A 43 10.86 5.98 -30.04
N GLY A 44 12.02 5.31 -30.01
CA GLY A 44 13.29 5.89 -29.59
C GLY A 44 13.38 6.23 -28.09
N VAL A 45 12.36 5.88 -27.31
CA VAL A 45 12.31 6.23 -25.88
C VAL A 45 13.19 5.26 -25.06
N GLN A 46 13.99 5.84 -24.17
CA GLN A 46 14.80 5.05 -23.22
C GLN A 46 13.93 4.43 -22.13
N VAL A 47 14.20 3.18 -21.81
CA VAL A 47 13.53 2.37 -20.77
C VAL A 47 14.53 1.65 -19.91
N ALA A 48 14.14 1.30 -18.68
CA ALA A 48 14.87 0.38 -17.82
C ALA A 48 14.22 -1.02 -17.91
N ILE A 49 15.02 -2.05 -18.17
CA ILE A 49 14.53 -3.42 -18.24
C ILE A 49 15.13 -4.22 -17.08
N LYS A 50 14.29 -4.59 -16.08
CA LYS A 50 14.69 -5.50 -15.01
C LYS A 50 14.53 -6.93 -15.52
N VAL A 51 15.65 -7.63 -15.66
CA VAL A 51 15.73 -9.02 -16.18
C VAL A 51 15.83 -9.96 -15.00
N ILE A 52 14.86 -10.85 -14.86
CA ILE A 52 14.75 -11.82 -13.78
C ILE A 52 14.86 -13.22 -14.39
N SER A 53 15.77 -14.06 -13.89
CA SER A 53 15.88 -15.46 -14.31
C SER A 53 14.64 -16.26 -13.92
N ARG A 54 14.15 -17.14 -14.80
CA ARG A 54 13.04 -18.07 -14.47
C ARG A 54 13.49 -19.32 -13.71
N ARG A 55 14.79 -19.51 -13.53
CA ARG A 55 15.33 -20.60 -12.68
C ARG A 55 15.18 -20.25 -11.19
N LEU A 56 13.95 -19.97 -10.77
CA LEU A 56 13.60 -19.55 -9.42
C LEU A 56 13.03 -20.74 -8.63
N THR A 57 13.20 -20.69 -7.32
CA THR A 57 12.40 -21.53 -6.41
C THR A 57 10.93 -21.14 -6.46
N VAL A 58 10.05 -22.00 -5.97
CA VAL A 58 8.59 -21.73 -5.93
C VAL A 58 8.29 -20.42 -5.20
N ASP A 59 8.94 -20.19 -4.07
CA ASP A 59 8.75 -18.99 -3.25
C ASP A 59 9.21 -17.72 -3.98
N SER A 60 10.36 -17.78 -4.66
CA SER A 60 10.84 -16.65 -5.46
C SER A 60 9.92 -16.33 -6.65
N ALA A 61 9.34 -17.37 -7.28
CA ALA A 61 8.38 -17.18 -8.37
C ALA A 61 7.08 -16.50 -7.88
N HIS A 62 6.61 -16.86 -6.68
CA HIS A 62 5.48 -16.18 -6.04
C HIS A 62 5.78 -14.71 -5.73
N SER A 63 7.00 -14.42 -5.24
CA SER A 63 7.44 -13.06 -4.96
C SER A 63 7.48 -12.20 -6.21
N VAL A 64 8.09 -12.70 -7.30
CA VAL A 64 8.15 -11.99 -8.60
C VAL A 64 6.74 -11.74 -9.16
N ARG A 65 5.84 -12.73 -9.09
CA ARG A 65 4.45 -12.55 -9.53
C ARG A 65 3.74 -11.47 -8.73
N ARG A 66 3.95 -11.44 -7.41
CA ARG A 66 3.41 -10.41 -6.52
C ARG A 66 3.94 -9.02 -6.87
N GLU A 67 5.25 -8.87 -7.03
CA GLU A 67 5.91 -7.62 -7.46
C GLU A 67 5.30 -7.08 -8.76
N ILE A 68 5.18 -7.94 -9.78
CA ILE A 68 4.58 -7.57 -11.08
C ILE A 68 3.13 -7.11 -10.91
N ASN A 69 2.32 -7.85 -10.15
CA ASN A 69 0.91 -7.51 -9.95
C ASN A 69 0.76 -6.18 -9.21
N ILE A 70 1.60 -5.91 -8.22
CA ILE A 70 1.61 -4.65 -7.48
C ILE A 70 2.05 -3.49 -8.39
N ALA A 71 3.17 -3.63 -9.10
CA ALA A 71 3.69 -2.58 -9.98
C ALA A 71 2.67 -2.18 -11.08
N ARG A 72 1.85 -3.14 -11.55
CA ARG A 72 0.77 -2.88 -12.53
C ARG A 72 -0.36 -2.00 -12.01
N LEU A 73 -0.53 -1.86 -10.70
CA LEU A 73 -1.59 -1.04 -10.10
C LEU A 73 -1.32 0.46 -10.22
N PHE A 74 -0.06 0.84 -10.47
CA PHE A 74 0.35 2.22 -10.34
C PHE A 74 0.56 2.93 -11.68
N VAL A 75 -0.13 4.05 -11.81
CA VAL A 75 0.14 5.12 -12.77
C VAL A 75 0.11 6.40 -11.93
N HIS A 76 1.28 6.88 -11.50
CA HIS A 76 1.39 7.99 -10.56
C HIS A 76 2.68 8.77 -10.84
N PRO A 77 2.70 10.12 -10.75
CA PRO A 77 3.88 10.94 -11.03
C PRO A 77 5.10 10.59 -10.17
N HIS A 78 4.89 10.08 -8.95
CA HIS A 78 5.94 9.75 -7.99
C HIS A 78 6.08 8.24 -7.72
N ILE A 79 5.71 7.40 -8.68
CA ILE A 79 5.95 5.96 -8.68
C ILE A 79 6.47 5.57 -10.06
N VAL A 80 7.54 4.77 -10.11
CA VAL A 80 8.12 4.28 -11.37
C VAL A 80 7.08 3.45 -12.12
N ARG A 81 6.83 3.81 -13.38
CA ARG A 81 5.82 3.15 -14.21
C ARG A 81 6.33 1.83 -14.78
N LEU A 82 5.52 0.79 -14.72
CA LEU A 82 5.69 -0.46 -15.44
C LEU A 82 4.88 -0.43 -16.74
N TYR A 83 5.56 -0.42 -17.89
CA TYR A 83 4.92 -0.39 -19.21
C TYR A 83 4.44 -1.76 -19.64
N GLU A 84 5.34 -2.74 -19.62
CA GLU A 84 4.97 -4.11 -19.97
C GLU A 84 5.84 -5.16 -19.29
N VAL A 85 5.40 -6.40 -19.35
CA VAL A 85 6.13 -7.59 -18.89
C VAL A 85 6.24 -8.57 -20.03
N VAL A 86 7.48 -8.87 -20.43
CA VAL A 86 7.78 -9.85 -21.48
C VAL A 86 8.30 -11.10 -20.83
N VAL A 87 7.65 -12.23 -21.09
CA VAL A 87 8.05 -13.53 -20.56
C VAL A 87 8.66 -14.35 -21.68
N THR A 88 9.92 -14.76 -21.48
CA THR A 88 10.65 -15.68 -22.36
C THR A 88 10.77 -17.07 -21.70
N PRO A 89 11.24 -18.08 -22.38
CA PRO A 89 11.47 -19.40 -21.76
C PRO A 89 12.43 -19.37 -20.55
N SER A 90 13.43 -18.48 -20.58
CA SER A 90 14.50 -18.40 -19.55
C SER A 90 14.39 -17.24 -18.59
N GLU A 91 13.66 -16.14 -18.97
CA GLU A 91 13.69 -14.87 -18.26
C GLU A 91 12.31 -14.20 -18.24
N ILE A 92 12.14 -13.30 -17.29
CA ILE A 92 11.02 -12.36 -17.20
C ILE A 92 11.63 -10.97 -17.28
N HIS A 93 11.19 -10.17 -18.25
CA HIS A 93 11.65 -8.80 -18.46
C HIS A 93 10.55 -7.83 -18.04
N LEU A 94 10.83 -6.98 -17.06
CA LEU A 94 9.96 -5.89 -16.63
C LEU A 94 10.45 -4.62 -17.30
N VAL A 95 9.69 -4.10 -18.25
CA VAL A 95 10.00 -2.85 -18.94
C VAL A 95 9.41 -1.69 -18.18
N MET A 96 10.27 -0.83 -17.66
CA MET A 96 9.90 0.25 -16.74
C MET A 96 10.41 1.60 -17.24
N GLU A 97 9.87 2.64 -16.66
CA GLU A 97 10.33 4.01 -16.82
C GLU A 97 11.83 4.14 -16.44
N TYR A 98 12.60 4.80 -17.30
CA TYR A 98 14.02 5.05 -17.05
C TYR A 98 14.23 6.34 -16.25
N MET A 99 14.87 6.20 -15.10
CA MET A 99 15.16 7.29 -14.18
C MET A 99 16.59 7.80 -14.43
N LYS A 100 16.69 8.90 -15.20
CA LYS A 100 17.95 9.35 -15.77
C LYS A 100 18.98 9.80 -14.74
N ASN A 101 18.53 10.43 -13.64
CA ASN A 101 19.41 10.98 -12.61
C ASN A 101 19.68 9.99 -11.46
N GLY A 102 19.25 8.69 -11.62
CA GLY A 102 19.60 7.62 -10.71
C GLY A 102 18.96 7.72 -9.33
N GLU A 103 19.67 7.27 -8.31
CA GLU A 103 19.19 7.17 -6.94
C GLU A 103 19.29 8.53 -6.21
N LEU A 104 18.27 8.81 -5.36
CA LEU A 104 18.29 9.99 -4.47
C LEU A 104 19.48 9.90 -3.49
N TYR A 105 19.90 8.70 -3.10
CA TYR A 105 21.11 8.49 -2.31
C TYR A 105 22.33 9.15 -2.93
N ASN A 106 22.59 8.89 -4.21
CA ASN A 106 23.74 9.46 -4.93
C ASN A 106 23.63 10.99 -5.06
N HIS A 107 22.44 11.52 -5.24
CA HIS A 107 22.19 12.96 -5.26
C HIS A 107 22.54 13.62 -3.92
N VAL A 108 22.15 13.03 -2.80
CA VAL A 108 22.49 13.50 -1.46
C VAL A 108 24.01 13.48 -1.23
N VAL A 109 24.68 12.41 -1.63
CA VAL A 109 26.15 12.30 -1.51
C VAL A 109 26.86 13.39 -2.32
N GLN A 110 26.41 13.62 -3.57
CA GLN A 110 26.97 14.65 -4.45
C GLN A 110 26.70 16.08 -3.95
N SER A 111 25.62 16.28 -3.18
CA SER A 111 25.25 17.56 -2.56
C SER A 111 26.01 17.85 -1.25
N GLY A 112 27.06 17.08 -0.94
CA GLY A 112 27.84 17.25 0.29
C GLY A 112 27.28 16.47 1.49
N GLY A 113 26.52 15.41 1.24
CA GLY A 113 25.99 14.47 2.24
C GLY A 113 24.65 14.87 2.84
N ARG A 114 24.16 16.10 2.63
CA ARG A 114 22.84 16.57 3.10
C ARG A 114 22.27 17.60 2.14
N LEU A 115 20.96 17.79 2.19
CA LEU A 115 20.24 18.78 1.41
C LEU A 115 19.88 20.02 2.24
N ASN A 116 19.65 21.15 1.56
CA ASN A 116 18.99 22.28 2.21
C ASN A 116 17.52 21.93 2.51
N GLU A 117 16.91 22.65 3.43
CA GLU A 117 15.59 22.31 3.97
C GLU A 117 14.47 22.40 2.90
N ASP A 118 14.55 23.36 1.98
CA ASP A 118 13.52 23.52 0.95
C ASP A 118 13.58 22.40 -0.10
N GLU A 119 14.77 21.95 -0.47
CA GLU A 119 14.96 20.83 -1.38
C GLU A 119 14.54 19.53 -0.72
N ALA A 120 14.92 19.28 0.53
CA ALA A 120 14.50 18.13 1.30
C ALA A 120 12.98 18.09 1.46
N ARG A 121 12.33 19.24 1.71
CA ARG A 121 10.88 19.38 1.80
C ARG A 121 10.22 19.03 0.48
N ARG A 122 10.70 19.52 -0.64
CA ARG A 122 10.18 19.21 -1.97
C ARG A 122 10.24 17.73 -2.27
N PHE A 123 11.36 17.07 -2.01
CA PHE A 123 11.47 15.62 -2.18
C PHE A 123 10.55 14.88 -1.24
N PHE A 124 10.47 15.28 0.03
CA PHE A 124 9.62 14.65 1.01
C PHE A 124 8.13 14.75 0.65
N GLN A 125 7.68 15.90 0.14
CA GLN A 125 6.31 16.09 -0.36
C GLN A 125 5.98 15.11 -1.50
N GLN A 126 6.92 14.90 -2.42
CA GLN A 126 6.79 13.95 -3.53
C GLN A 126 6.75 12.49 -3.05
N ILE A 127 7.63 12.14 -2.10
CA ILE A 127 7.66 10.80 -1.49
C ILE A 127 6.33 10.50 -0.80
N ILE A 128 5.84 11.41 0.03
CA ILE A 128 4.56 11.25 0.73
C ILE A 128 3.39 11.12 -0.26
N SER A 129 3.41 11.82 -1.39
CA SER A 129 2.40 11.67 -2.45
C SER A 129 2.41 10.26 -3.05
N GLY A 130 3.59 9.71 -3.32
CA GLY A 130 3.74 8.34 -3.82
C GLY A 130 3.30 7.28 -2.80
N VAL A 131 3.71 7.43 -1.53
CA VAL A 131 3.33 6.52 -0.43
C VAL A 131 1.83 6.56 -0.18
N ASP A 132 1.21 7.74 -0.17
CA ASP A 132 -0.26 7.89 -0.06
C ASP A 132 -0.98 7.13 -1.17
N SER A 133 -0.49 7.22 -2.41
CA SER A 133 -1.04 6.45 -3.54
C SER A 133 -0.92 4.94 -3.34
N CYS A 134 0.19 4.46 -2.75
CA CYS A 134 0.34 3.05 -2.40
C CYS A 134 -0.69 2.63 -1.34
N HIS A 135 -0.79 3.36 -0.25
CA HIS A 135 -1.68 3.05 0.87
C HIS A 135 -3.16 3.10 0.48
N ARG A 136 -3.58 4.06 -0.36
CA ARG A 136 -4.95 4.12 -0.92
C ARG A 136 -5.32 2.88 -1.75
N LYS A 137 -4.35 2.21 -2.36
CA LYS A 137 -4.53 0.94 -3.09
C LYS A 137 -4.27 -0.29 -2.23
N ASN A 138 -4.23 -0.12 -0.92
CA ASN A 138 -3.94 -1.16 0.06
C ASN A 138 -2.58 -1.84 -0.16
N VAL A 139 -1.58 -1.12 -0.68
CA VAL A 139 -0.21 -1.62 -0.86
C VAL A 139 0.70 -0.95 0.15
N VAL A 140 1.50 -1.76 0.85
CA VAL A 140 2.59 -1.34 1.72
C VAL A 140 3.91 -1.66 1.04
N HIS A 141 4.82 -0.69 1.01
CA HIS A 141 6.10 -0.83 0.31
C HIS A 141 7.11 -1.70 1.08
N ARG A 142 7.30 -1.43 2.38
CA ARG A 142 8.13 -2.18 3.35
C ARG A 142 9.65 -2.10 3.15
N ASP A 143 10.13 -1.46 2.10
CA ASP A 143 11.56 -1.22 1.86
C ASP A 143 11.80 0.18 1.29
N LEU A 144 11.15 1.19 1.89
CA LEU A 144 11.42 2.59 1.55
C LEU A 144 12.79 3.00 2.09
N LYS A 145 13.66 3.43 1.19
CA LYS A 145 15.02 3.89 1.46
C LYS A 145 15.51 4.78 0.32
N LEU A 146 16.59 5.51 0.52
CA LEU A 146 17.12 6.47 -0.46
C LEU A 146 17.52 5.82 -1.79
N GLU A 147 17.94 4.55 -1.76
CA GLU A 147 18.32 3.75 -2.92
C GLU A 147 17.12 3.35 -3.79
N ASN A 148 15.94 3.21 -3.18
CA ASN A 148 14.68 2.89 -3.88
C ASN A 148 13.88 4.14 -4.30
N LEU A 149 14.43 5.32 -4.06
CA LEU A 149 13.90 6.60 -4.50
C LEU A 149 14.75 7.09 -5.67
N LEU A 150 14.18 7.04 -6.86
CA LEU A 150 14.88 7.38 -8.09
C LEU A 150 14.49 8.78 -8.58
N LEU A 151 15.40 9.43 -9.29
CA LEU A 151 15.23 10.78 -9.82
C LEU A 151 15.05 10.75 -11.34
N ASP A 152 14.01 11.42 -11.83
CA ASP A 152 13.83 11.67 -13.24
C ASP A 152 14.82 12.75 -13.74
N ARG A 153 14.75 13.10 -15.03
CA ARG A 153 15.61 14.12 -15.64
C ARG A 153 15.49 15.53 -15.04
N TYR A 154 14.39 15.79 -14.31
CA TYR A 154 14.09 17.07 -13.66
C TYR A 154 14.26 17.03 -12.15
N ASN A 155 14.87 15.98 -11.64
CA ASN A 155 15.02 15.73 -10.22
C ASN A 155 13.67 15.62 -9.47
N ASN A 156 12.64 15.03 -10.11
CA ASN A 156 11.46 14.60 -9.38
C ASN A 156 11.66 13.18 -8.87
N VAL A 157 11.23 12.93 -7.63
CA VAL A 157 11.35 11.61 -7.00
C VAL A 157 10.25 10.67 -7.48
N LYS A 158 10.64 9.42 -7.76
CA LYS A 158 9.74 8.30 -8.00
C LYS A 158 10.16 7.09 -7.17
N ILE A 159 9.17 6.47 -6.51
CA ILE A 159 9.34 5.25 -5.72
C ILE A 159 9.51 4.08 -6.68
N ALA A 160 10.54 3.28 -6.45
CA ALA A 160 10.88 2.08 -7.23
C ALA A 160 10.94 0.85 -6.33
N ASP A 161 11.04 -0.33 -6.96
CA ASP A 161 11.27 -1.64 -6.36
C ASP A 161 10.21 -2.12 -5.35
N PHE A 162 9.18 -2.75 -5.87
CA PHE A 162 8.09 -3.36 -5.11
C PHE A 162 8.36 -4.82 -4.70
N GLY A 163 9.62 -5.26 -4.71
CA GLY A 163 10.01 -6.65 -4.42
C GLY A 163 9.62 -7.12 -3.03
N PHE A 164 9.66 -6.25 -2.03
CA PHE A 164 9.20 -6.52 -0.67
C PHE A 164 7.76 -6.08 -0.39
N SER A 165 7.10 -5.43 -1.32
CA SER A 165 5.76 -4.89 -1.12
C SER A 165 4.71 -5.99 -0.95
N ASN A 166 3.65 -5.65 -0.23
CA ASN A 166 2.53 -6.56 -0.02
C ASN A 166 1.19 -5.82 -0.12
N VAL A 167 0.17 -6.56 -0.54
CA VAL A 167 -1.20 -6.07 -0.54
C VAL A 167 -1.79 -6.33 0.85
N MET A 168 -2.22 -5.26 1.51
CA MET A 168 -2.97 -5.37 2.75
C MET A 168 -4.32 -6.02 2.44
N ARG A 169 -4.64 -7.09 3.17
CA ARG A 169 -5.95 -7.73 3.11
C ARG A 169 -6.61 -7.54 4.45
N ASP A 170 -7.88 -7.21 4.42
CA ASP A 170 -8.66 -7.07 5.63
C ASP A 170 -8.50 -8.33 6.50
N GLY A 171 -8.14 -8.12 7.76
CA GLY A 171 -7.95 -9.19 8.72
C GLY A 171 -6.61 -9.96 8.62
N ARG A 172 -5.59 -9.49 7.91
CA ARG A 172 -4.26 -10.12 7.87
C ARG A 172 -3.15 -9.17 8.24
N PHE A 173 -2.47 -9.45 9.36
CA PHE A 173 -1.23 -8.78 9.72
C PHE A 173 -0.05 -9.37 8.96
N LEU A 174 0.93 -8.52 8.74
CA LEU A 174 2.23 -8.88 8.21
C LEU A 174 3.14 -9.29 9.38
N LYS A 175 3.93 -10.32 9.19
CA LYS A 175 4.88 -10.83 10.20
C LYS A 175 6.31 -10.87 9.67
N GLU A 176 6.47 -10.73 8.36
CA GLU A 176 7.77 -10.86 7.72
C GLU A 176 8.67 -9.69 8.13
N SER A 177 9.85 -10.01 8.67
CA SER A 177 10.92 -9.04 8.85
C SER A 177 11.65 -8.92 7.52
N CYS A 178 11.44 -7.82 6.82
CA CYS A 178 12.06 -7.51 5.54
C CYS A 178 12.45 -6.03 5.49
N GLY A 179 13.24 -5.67 4.49
CA GLY A 179 13.73 -4.31 4.29
C GLY A 179 15.10 -4.05 4.94
N SER A 180 15.58 -2.83 4.76
CA SER A 180 16.87 -2.36 5.25
C SER A 180 16.76 -1.96 6.71
N ARG A 181 17.67 -2.48 7.54
CA ARG A 181 17.63 -2.36 9.01
C ARG A 181 17.53 -0.90 9.48
N GLU A 182 18.29 -0.02 8.89
CA GLU A 182 18.39 1.39 9.25
C GLU A 182 17.07 2.14 9.09
N TYR A 183 16.20 1.65 8.18
CA TYR A 183 14.88 2.22 7.88
C TYR A 183 13.74 1.44 8.54
N ALA A 184 14.03 0.30 9.18
CA ALA A 184 13.01 -0.60 9.73
C ALA A 184 12.36 -0.03 10.99
N ALA A 185 11.04 -0.12 11.07
CA ALA A 185 10.26 0.32 12.23
C ALA A 185 10.48 -0.59 13.46
N PRO A 186 10.32 -0.07 14.68
CA PRO A 186 10.53 -0.82 15.93
C PRO A 186 9.70 -2.11 16.02
N GLU A 187 8.47 -2.10 15.51
CA GLU A 187 7.57 -3.25 15.47
C GLU A 187 8.09 -4.37 14.57
N ILE A 188 8.73 -4.03 13.43
CA ILE A 188 9.37 -5.01 12.52
C ILE A 188 10.55 -5.69 13.22
N LEU A 189 11.46 -4.90 13.82
CA LEU A 189 12.64 -5.41 14.54
C LEU A 189 12.28 -6.22 15.78
N SER A 190 11.08 -6.01 16.30
CA SER A 190 10.56 -6.76 17.46
C SER A 190 9.81 -8.01 17.08
N GLY A 191 9.70 -8.34 15.77
CA GLY A 191 8.94 -9.50 15.27
C GLY A 191 7.46 -9.43 15.60
N LYS A 192 6.93 -8.23 15.86
CA LYS A 192 5.50 -8.02 16.13
C LYS A 192 4.71 -8.09 14.82
N LEU A 193 3.43 -8.41 14.96
CA LEU A 193 2.49 -8.25 13.86
C LEU A 193 2.26 -6.76 13.60
N TYR A 194 2.18 -6.35 12.33
CA TYR A 194 1.97 -4.95 11.95
C TYR A 194 0.96 -4.85 10.79
N ALA A 195 0.22 -3.75 10.70
CA ALA A 195 -0.78 -3.56 9.64
C ALA A 195 -0.16 -3.16 8.32
N GLY A 196 0.82 -2.28 8.38
CA GLY A 196 1.63 -1.93 7.22
C GLY A 196 1.88 -0.44 7.00
N PRO A 197 0.86 0.43 6.89
CA PRO A 197 1.08 1.84 6.60
C PRO A 197 2.04 2.52 7.57
N GLU A 198 1.99 2.15 8.84
CA GLU A 198 2.80 2.74 9.92
C GLU A 198 4.29 2.48 9.72
N VAL A 199 4.66 1.33 9.13
CA VAL A 199 6.07 1.02 8.89
C VAL A 199 6.66 1.84 7.75
N ASP A 200 5.87 2.10 6.70
CA ASP A 200 6.28 2.99 5.61
C ASP A 200 6.40 4.44 6.10
N VAL A 201 5.49 4.89 6.98
CA VAL A 201 5.57 6.21 7.62
C VAL A 201 6.87 6.34 8.42
N TRP A 202 7.22 5.35 9.24
CA TRP A 202 8.50 5.35 9.96
C TRP A 202 9.69 5.49 9.01
N SER A 203 9.74 4.70 7.93
CA SER A 203 10.80 4.76 6.93
C SER A 203 10.89 6.15 6.27
N CYS A 204 9.74 6.80 6.00
CA CYS A 204 9.70 8.18 5.53
C CYS A 204 10.35 9.15 6.53
N GLY A 205 10.17 8.95 7.84
CA GLY A 205 10.83 9.75 8.88
C GLY A 205 12.33 9.58 8.89
N VAL A 206 12.82 8.34 8.73
CA VAL A 206 14.26 8.07 8.60
C VAL A 206 14.82 8.75 7.35
N ILE A 207 14.11 8.67 6.21
CA ILE A 207 14.49 9.35 4.97
C ILE A 207 14.59 10.86 5.20
N LEU A 208 13.54 11.49 5.74
CA LEU A 208 13.56 12.95 5.97
C LEU A 208 14.70 13.38 6.89
N TYR A 209 14.91 12.63 7.99
CA TYR A 209 16.04 12.88 8.87
C TYR A 209 17.37 12.80 8.12
N THR A 210 17.56 11.75 7.30
CA THR A 210 18.81 11.55 6.55
C THR A 210 19.05 12.64 5.51
N LEU A 211 17.99 13.11 4.81
CA LEU A 211 18.07 14.20 3.87
C LEU A 211 18.56 15.50 4.52
N LEU A 212 18.09 15.80 5.74
CA LEU A 212 18.40 17.05 6.44
C LEU A 212 19.69 16.98 7.26
N CYS A 213 19.95 15.83 7.90
CA CYS A 213 21.07 15.68 8.83
C CYS A 213 22.34 15.10 8.21
N GLY A 214 22.22 14.42 7.05
CA GLY A 214 23.34 13.76 6.37
C GLY A 214 23.80 12.44 7.03
N ALA A 215 23.06 11.94 8.01
CA ALA A 215 23.33 10.71 8.72
C ALA A 215 22.03 10.04 9.12
N TYR A 216 22.05 8.75 9.40
CA TYR A 216 20.89 8.04 9.94
C TYR A 216 20.57 8.48 11.38
N PRO A 217 19.28 8.55 11.76
CA PRO A 217 18.90 8.88 13.15
C PRO A 217 19.40 7.85 14.14
N PHE A 218 19.49 6.61 13.73
CA PHE A 218 19.94 5.48 14.55
C PHE A 218 21.17 4.86 13.91
N SER A 219 22.33 5.20 14.45
CA SER A 219 23.62 4.68 14.01
C SER A 219 24.46 4.21 15.21
N ASP A 220 25.20 3.14 15.02
CA ASP A 220 26.17 2.60 15.98
C ASP A 220 27.07 1.60 15.23
N GLU A 221 28.29 1.37 15.73
CA GLU A 221 29.18 0.33 15.19
C GLU A 221 28.62 -1.09 15.42
N ASN A 222 27.84 -1.26 16.49
CA ASN A 222 27.24 -2.56 16.84
C ASN A 222 25.77 -2.62 16.37
N PRO A 223 25.41 -3.54 15.45
CA PRO A 223 24.06 -3.71 14.94
C PRO A 223 23.01 -3.92 16.05
N THR A 224 23.34 -4.62 17.13
CA THR A 224 22.42 -4.82 18.26
C THR A 224 22.10 -3.51 18.99
N ARG A 225 23.07 -2.59 19.05
CA ARG A 225 22.85 -1.26 19.63
C ARG A 225 21.96 -0.39 18.74
N ILE A 226 22.08 -0.51 17.41
CA ILE A 226 21.16 0.15 16.46
C ILE A 226 19.72 -0.30 16.76
N ASP A 227 19.48 -1.61 16.86
CA ASP A 227 18.15 -2.15 17.17
C ASP A 227 17.61 -1.63 18.51
N MET A 228 18.47 -1.52 19.54
CA MET A 228 18.06 -0.95 20.83
C MET A 228 17.71 0.53 20.73
N LYS A 229 18.48 1.33 19.97
CA LYS A 229 18.19 2.75 19.76
C LYS A 229 16.87 2.93 19.02
N ILE A 230 16.61 2.15 17.97
CA ILE A 230 15.35 2.16 17.21
C ILE A 230 14.18 1.80 18.13
N LYS A 231 14.27 0.69 18.88
CA LYS A 231 13.21 0.23 19.79
C LYS A 231 12.92 1.21 20.93
N LYS A 232 13.88 2.04 21.33
CA LYS A 232 13.73 3.08 22.34
C LYS A 232 13.37 4.45 21.76
N GLY A 233 13.50 4.65 20.44
CA GLY A 233 13.30 5.95 19.79
C GLY A 233 14.34 6.99 20.22
N VAL A 234 15.60 6.59 20.48
CA VAL A 234 16.64 7.50 20.99
C VAL A 234 17.54 7.94 19.86
N TYR A 235 17.44 9.20 19.48
CA TYR A 235 18.27 9.88 18.48
C TYR A 235 18.44 11.38 18.85
N LYS A 236 19.30 12.10 18.14
CA LYS A 236 19.62 13.51 18.42
C LYS A 236 19.54 14.31 17.12
N PHE A 237 19.16 15.57 17.21
CA PHE A 237 19.19 16.49 16.08
C PHE A 237 20.45 17.36 16.13
N PRO A 238 21.09 17.59 14.95
CA PRO A 238 22.08 18.65 14.81
C PRO A 238 21.44 20.03 15.01
N GLY A 239 22.22 21.00 15.50
CA GLY A 239 21.71 22.35 15.83
C GLY A 239 21.27 23.21 14.64
N HIS A 240 21.45 22.75 13.40
CA HIS A 240 21.06 23.48 12.19
C HIS A 240 19.65 23.14 11.67
N ILE A 241 18.95 22.17 12.32
CA ILE A 241 17.62 21.74 11.90
C ILE A 241 16.56 22.67 12.50
N SER A 242 15.59 23.09 11.68
CA SER A 242 14.50 23.97 12.12
C SER A 242 13.58 23.27 13.12
N GLU A 243 12.95 24.04 14.01
CA GLU A 243 11.98 23.51 14.99
C GLU A 243 10.81 22.80 14.31
N GLY A 244 10.34 23.31 13.17
CA GLY A 244 9.27 22.67 12.40
C GLY A 244 9.65 21.31 11.82
N ALA A 245 10.91 21.15 11.36
CA ALA A 245 11.40 19.85 10.89
C ALA A 245 11.59 18.89 12.06
N ILE A 246 12.10 19.35 13.20
CA ILE A 246 12.24 18.56 14.43
C ILE A 246 10.88 18.05 14.90
N ASP A 247 9.88 18.92 14.95
CA ASP A 247 8.52 18.54 15.35
C ASP A 247 7.92 17.46 14.44
N LEU A 248 8.00 17.63 13.11
CA LEU A 248 7.48 16.65 12.16
C LEU A 248 8.20 15.31 12.26
N ILE A 249 9.55 15.30 12.24
CA ILE A 249 10.34 14.07 12.35
C ILE A 249 10.05 13.35 13.66
N SER A 250 9.93 14.07 14.79
CA SER A 250 9.63 13.48 16.10
C SER A 250 8.25 12.80 16.13
N LYS A 251 7.26 13.36 15.47
CA LYS A 251 5.93 12.77 15.32
C LYS A 251 5.95 11.52 14.43
N ILE A 252 6.79 11.51 13.39
CA ILE A 252 6.95 10.37 12.48
C ILE A 252 7.72 9.24 13.16
N LEU A 253 8.84 9.54 13.84
CA LEU A 253 9.69 8.57 14.53
C LEU A 253 9.17 8.24 15.95
N THR A 254 7.86 8.25 16.14
CA THR A 254 7.20 7.79 17.36
C THR A 254 7.18 6.26 17.39
N VAL A 255 7.71 5.67 18.47
CA VAL A 255 7.90 4.21 18.59
C VAL A 255 6.56 3.46 18.60
N ASP A 256 5.54 4.00 19.28
CA ASP A 256 4.19 3.43 19.27
C ASP A 256 3.52 3.67 17.93
N PRO A 257 3.22 2.63 17.12
CA PRO A 257 2.62 2.79 15.80
C PRO A 257 1.22 3.43 15.85
N ILE A 258 0.51 3.33 16.97
CA ILE A 258 -0.82 3.96 17.13
C ILE A 258 -0.69 5.45 17.39
N ALA A 259 0.30 5.86 18.15
CA ALA A 259 0.57 7.26 18.43
C ALA A 259 1.34 7.96 17.29
N ARG A 260 1.92 7.17 16.37
CA ARG A 260 2.67 7.68 15.22
C ARG A 260 1.75 8.48 14.30
N ILE A 261 2.24 9.63 13.81
CA ILE A 261 1.51 10.48 12.87
C ILE A 261 1.15 9.71 11.59
N THR A 262 -0.03 9.97 11.03
CA THR A 262 -0.52 9.36 9.78
C THR A 262 -0.19 10.22 8.55
N ILE A 263 -0.27 9.65 7.33
CA ILE A 263 -0.06 10.42 6.08
C ILE A 263 -0.98 11.66 5.99
N PRO A 264 -2.30 11.57 6.27
CA PRO A 264 -3.14 12.77 6.28
C PRO A 264 -2.69 13.84 7.28
N GLU A 265 -2.24 13.46 8.48
CA GLU A 265 -1.72 14.40 9.48
C GLU A 265 -0.36 15.00 9.06
N ILE A 266 0.53 14.21 8.42
CA ILE A 266 1.77 14.72 7.81
C ILE A 266 1.44 15.80 6.76
N ARG A 267 0.45 15.54 5.89
CA ARG A 267 0.04 16.49 4.86
C ARG A 267 -0.54 17.78 5.42
N GLN A 268 -1.07 17.78 6.64
CA GLN A 268 -1.60 18.96 7.33
C GLN A 268 -0.54 19.68 8.18
N HIS A 269 0.64 19.10 8.35
CA HIS A 269 1.69 19.66 9.20
C HIS A 269 2.24 20.99 8.61
N PRO A 270 2.41 22.05 9.43
CA PRO A 270 2.86 23.36 8.93
C PRO A 270 4.17 23.31 8.14
N TRP A 271 5.14 22.52 8.59
CA TRP A 271 6.40 22.36 7.86
C TRP A 271 6.22 21.74 6.48
N PHE A 272 5.33 20.74 6.37
CA PHE A 272 5.03 20.05 5.10
C PHE A 272 4.30 20.97 4.12
N GLN A 273 3.42 21.84 4.61
CA GLN A 273 2.59 22.73 3.80
C GLN A 273 3.37 23.87 3.14
N GLN A 274 4.58 24.18 3.63
CA GLN A 274 5.39 25.25 3.06
C GLN A 274 5.77 24.91 1.61
N ASN A 275 5.58 25.88 0.69
CA ASN A 275 5.95 25.77 -0.72
C ASN A 275 5.39 24.51 -1.43
N ILE A 276 4.21 24.01 -1.00
CA ILE A 276 3.61 22.83 -1.63
C ILE A 276 3.16 23.16 -3.05
N SER A 277 3.57 22.32 -4.00
CA SER A 277 3.15 22.47 -5.40
C SER A 277 1.65 22.15 -5.53
N SER A 278 0.94 22.93 -6.33
CA SER A 278 -0.47 22.71 -6.66
C SER A 278 -0.74 21.31 -7.23
N CYS A 279 0.23 20.73 -7.93
CA CYS A 279 0.15 19.35 -8.45
C CYS A 279 0.13 18.27 -7.38
N LEU A 280 0.56 18.57 -6.14
CA LEU A 280 0.55 17.66 -4.99
C LEU A 280 -0.67 17.83 -4.10
N SER A 281 -1.57 18.78 -4.44
CA SER A 281 -2.82 18.98 -3.72
C SER A 281 -3.74 17.76 -3.83
N PRO A 282 -4.47 17.38 -2.75
CA PRO A 282 -5.38 16.23 -2.75
C PRO A 282 -6.44 16.28 -3.85
N LEU A 283 -6.85 17.47 -4.28
CA LEU A 283 -7.88 17.69 -5.30
C LEU A 283 -7.41 17.34 -6.72
N SER A 284 -6.11 17.32 -7.00
CA SER A 284 -5.58 17.02 -8.33
C SER A 284 -5.46 15.51 -8.63
N ASN A 285 -5.38 14.67 -7.60
CA ASN A 285 -5.14 13.22 -7.77
C ASN A 285 -6.41 12.43 -8.10
N ASP A 286 -7.61 12.91 -7.73
CA ASP A 286 -8.87 12.21 -7.98
C ASP A 286 -9.44 12.49 -9.40
N LEU A 287 -8.99 13.55 -10.06
CA LEU A 287 -9.43 13.91 -11.42
C LEU A 287 -8.76 13.07 -12.52
N HIS A 288 -7.72 12.32 -12.21
CA HIS A 288 -7.00 11.49 -13.20
C HIS A 288 -7.59 10.07 -13.37
N GLY A 289 -8.68 9.75 -12.69
CA GLY A 289 -9.27 8.40 -12.64
C GLY A 289 -10.36 8.05 -13.64
N SER A 290 -11.07 9.00 -14.29
CA SER A 290 -12.34 8.66 -14.92
C SER A 290 -12.53 9.08 -16.38
N ASN A 291 -11.69 9.90 -17.00
CA ASN A 291 -11.79 10.19 -18.44
C ASN A 291 -10.44 10.63 -18.99
N LYS A 292 -9.53 9.67 -19.23
CA LYS A 292 -8.31 9.99 -19.98
C LYS A 292 -8.70 10.29 -21.41
N GLN A 293 -8.88 11.58 -21.70
CA GLN A 293 -8.95 12.05 -23.08
C GLN A 293 -7.68 11.58 -23.80
N ILE A 294 -7.85 10.85 -24.89
CA ILE A 294 -6.74 10.37 -25.71
C ILE A 294 -6.04 11.60 -26.26
N ASP A 295 -4.72 11.69 -26.07
CA ASP A 295 -3.93 12.82 -26.53
C ASP A 295 -3.70 12.70 -28.05
N GLU A 296 -4.32 13.60 -28.81
CA GLU A 296 -4.30 13.59 -30.27
C GLU A 296 -2.88 13.81 -30.82
N ILE A 297 -2.04 14.60 -30.14
CA ILE A 297 -0.65 14.84 -30.55
C ILE A 297 0.13 13.52 -30.48
N ILE A 298 -0.10 12.74 -29.45
CA ILE A 298 0.55 11.43 -29.30
C ILE A 298 0.02 10.45 -30.34
N VAL A 299 -1.29 10.46 -30.61
CA VAL A 299 -1.87 9.63 -31.68
C VAL A 299 -1.27 9.97 -33.05
N GLN A 300 -1.10 11.25 -33.37
CA GLN A 300 -0.43 11.68 -34.61
C GLN A 300 1.02 11.17 -34.68
N LYS A 301 1.78 11.25 -33.58
CA LYS A 301 3.13 10.66 -33.51
C LYS A 301 3.10 9.15 -33.74
N MET A 302 2.09 8.45 -33.20
CA MET A 302 1.90 7.01 -33.43
C MET A 302 1.67 6.67 -34.91
N VAL A 303 0.89 7.50 -35.61
CA VAL A 303 0.67 7.34 -37.06
C VAL A 303 1.97 7.51 -37.85
N HIS A 304 2.80 8.50 -37.47
CA HIS A 304 4.10 8.74 -38.15
C HIS A 304 5.08 7.56 -37.99
N ILE A 305 4.97 6.78 -36.92
CA ILE A 305 5.78 5.58 -36.71
C ILE A 305 5.11 4.30 -37.24
N GLY A 306 3.97 4.44 -37.95
CA GLY A 306 3.35 3.36 -38.72
C GLY A 306 2.17 2.63 -38.06
N PHE A 307 1.58 3.18 -36.99
CA PHE A 307 0.37 2.60 -36.40
C PHE A 307 -0.90 3.14 -37.04
N ASP A 308 -1.89 2.28 -37.23
CA ASP A 308 -3.23 2.68 -37.63
C ASP A 308 -3.99 3.35 -36.47
N VAL A 309 -4.65 4.49 -36.76
CA VAL A 309 -5.37 5.31 -35.76
C VAL A 309 -6.44 4.49 -35.04
N ASN A 310 -7.25 3.72 -35.78
CA ASN A 310 -8.34 2.96 -35.18
C ASN A 310 -7.82 1.85 -34.28
N THR A 311 -6.69 1.23 -34.64
CA THR A 311 -6.02 0.22 -33.83
C THR A 311 -5.51 0.82 -32.53
N VAL A 312 -4.92 2.02 -32.57
CA VAL A 312 -4.44 2.72 -31.36
C VAL A 312 -5.59 3.08 -30.45
N ILE A 313 -6.61 3.79 -30.98
CA ILE A 313 -7.76 4.25 -30.20
C ILE A 313 -8.55 3.06 -29.64
N GLY A 314 -8.83 2.05 -30.47
CA GLY A 314 -9.56 0.85 -30.04
C GLY A 314 -8.81 0.06 -28.96
N SER A 315 -7.49 -0.06 -29.07
CA SER A 315 -6.67 -0.72 -28.04
C SER A 315 -6.63 0.05 -26.72
N LEU A 316 -6.57 1.38 -26.76
CA LEU A 316 -6.60 2.23 -25.57
C LEU A 316 -7.96 2.18 -24.88
N GLN A 317 -9.07 2.26 -25.63
CA GLN A 317 -10.43 2.18 -25.11
C GLN A 317 -10.72 0.81 -24.49
N ALA A 318 -10.30 -0.27 -25.16
CA ALA A 318 -10.44 -1.63 -24.65
C ALA A 318 -9.42 -1.98 -23.56
N SER A 319 -8.53 -1.06 -23.17
CA SER A 319 -7.44 -1.30 -22.20
C SER A 319 -6.58 -2.53 -22.51
N VAL A 320 -6.44 -2.87 -23.80
CA VAL A 320 -5.62 -4.00 -24.26
C VAL A 320 -4.14 -3.64 -24.13
N LYS A 321 -3.36 -4.55 -23.57
CA LYS A 321 -1.89 -4.41 -23.48
C LYS A 321 -1.25 -5.02 -24.74
N ASN A 322 -0.92 -4.17 -25.69
CA ASN A 322 -0.24 -4.54 -26.92
C ASN A 322 0.86 -3.52 -27.26
N GLU A 323 1.55 -3.72 -28.39
CA GLU A 323 2.63 -2.84 -28.84
C GLU A 323 2.17 -1.39 -29.06
N ALA A 324 0.92 -1.20 -29.54
CA ALA A 324 0.36 0.13 -29.75
C ALA A 324 0.15 0.88 -28.42
N THR A 325 -0.45 0.22 -27.41
CA THR A 325 -0.68 0.85 -26.10
C THR A 325 0.63 1.12 -25.35
N VAL A 326 1.63 0.24 -25.46
CA VAL A 326 2.97 0.45 -24.87
C VAL A 326 3.65 1.64 -25.53
N SER A 327 3.67 1.69 -26.86
CA SER A 327 4.27 2.80 -27.63
C SER A 327 3.59 4.13 -27.32
N TYR A 328 2.26 4.15 -27.23
CA TYR A 328 1.48 5.34 -26.85
C TYR A 328 1.89 5.86 -25.48
N PHE A 329 1.94 5.01 -24.46
CA PHE A 329 2.31 5.44 -23.12
C PHE A 329 3.77 5.85 -22.99
N LEU A 330 4.67 5.21 -23.73
CA LEU A 330 6.09 5.64 -23.78
C LEU A 330 6.22 7.04 -24.38
N LEU A 331 5.50 7.32 -25.48
CA LEU A 331 5.51 8.66 -26.09
C LEU A 331 4.81 9.69 -25.22
N LEU A 332 3.69 9.36 -24.56
CA LEU A 332 2.95 10.26 -23.69
C LEU A 332 3.82 10.68 -22.50
N ASP A 333 4.39 9.73 -21.77
CA ASP A 333 5.22 10.03 -20.60
C ASP A 333 6.48 10.80 -21.00
N ASN A 334 7.10 10.48 -22.14
CA ASN A 334 8.24 11.24 -22.66
C ASN A 334 7.86 12.65 -23.13
N HIS A 335 6.64 12.83 -23.66
CA HIS A 335 6.13 14.15 -24.05
C HIS A 335 5.84 15.02 -22.82
N ASP A 336 5.16 14.48 -21.81
CA ASP A 336 4.86 15.17 -20.57
C ASP A 336 6.14 15.53 -19.80
N GLN A 337 7.16 14.68 -19.88
CA GLN A 337 8.49 14.98 -19.37
C GLN A 337 9.25 16.06 -20.18
N ASN A 338 9.02 16.22 -21.48
CA ASN A 338 9.69 17.24 -22.30
C ASN A 338 8.96 18.59 -22.30
N ASN A 339 7.65 18.58 -22.04
CA ASN A 339 6.79 19.75 -21.95
C ASN A 339 5.99 19.66 -20.64
N PRO A 340 6.59 20.02 -19.48
CA PRO A 340 5.84 20.08 -18.25
C PRO A 340 4.71 21.10 -18.47
N ARG A 341 3.46 20.61 -18.52
CA ARG A 341 2.28 21.46 -18.68
C ARG A 341 2.29 22.44 -17.50
N SER A 342 2.55 23.70 -17.78
CA SER A 342 2.21 24.78 -16.86
C SER A 342 0.75 24.58 -16.47
N PRO A 343 0.36 24.79 -15.20
CA PRO A 343 -1.04 24.72 -14.83
C PRO A 343 -1.76 25.79 -15.66
N GLN A 344 -2.35 25.37 -16.78
CA GLN A 344 -3.24 26.23 -17.53
C GLN A 344 -4.45 26.44 -16.64
N ASN A 345 -4.61 27.69 -16.20
CA ASN A 345 -5.85 28.25 -15.72
C ASN A 345 -6.92 28.13 -16.83
N ASN A 346 -7.52 26.97 -16.97
CA ASN A 346 -8.81 26.85 -17.60
C ASN A 346 -9.86 27.11 -16.52
N LEU A 347 -9.95 28.36 -16.11
CA LEU A 347 -11.19 28.93 -15.64
C LEU A 347 -12.10 29.01 -16.88
N PRO A 348 -13.26 28.38 -16.90
CA PRO A 348 -14.29 28.73 -17.87
C PRO A 348 -14.61 30.21 -17.63
N GLN A 349 -14.45 31.04 -18.65
CA GLN A 349 -15.07 32.35 -18.68
C GLN A 349 -16.58 32.14 -18.48
N MET A 350 -17.06 32.49 -17.30
CA MET A 350 -18.47 32.67 -17.07
C MET A 350 -18.86 34.05 -17.61
N ASP A 351 -19.48 34.05 -18.77
CA ASP A 351 -20.33 35.14 -19.18
C ASP A 351 -21.67 35.05 -18.46
N VAL A 352 -22.06 36.22 -17.92
CA VAL A 352 -23.41 36.69 -17.62
C VAL A 352 -24.06 36.22 -16.34
N MET A 353 -24.20 37.17 -15.44
CA MET A 353 -25.15 37.23 -14.31
C MET A 353 -26.56 36.87 -14.74
N ASP A 354 -27.23 36.07 -13.93
CA ASP A 354 -28.63 36.29 -13.61
C ASP A 354 -28.88 36.14 -12.11
N GLN A 355 -29.71 37.06 -11.60
CA GLN A 355 -30.05 37.25 -10.20
C GLN A 355 -31.16 36.25 -9.80
N SER A 356 -30.84 35.26 -9.01
CA SER A 356 -31.74 34.73 -7.99
C SER A 356 -30.97 33.75 -7.09
N GLY A 357 -30.74 34.18 -5.86
CA GLY A 357 -30.03 33.40 -4.85
C GLY A 357 -30.83 32.22 -4.32
N VAL A 358 -30.32 31.01 -4.53
CA VAL A 358 -30.47 29.89 -3.61
C VAL A 358 -29.26 29.01 -3.74
N CYS A 359 -28.38 29.01 -2.74
CA CYS A 359 -27.25 28.12 -2.61
C CYS A 359 -27.72 26.72 -2.22
N TYR A 360 -27.77 25.78 -3.15
CA TYR A 360 -27.73 24.36 -2.82
C TYR A 360 -26.29 23.86 -2.86
N ARG A 361 -25.69 23.72 -1.68
CA ARG A 361 -24.45 22.95 -1.51
C ARG A 361 -24.79 21.48 -1.68
N ALA A 362 -24.49 20.93 -2.85
CA ALA A 362 -24.37 19.49 -3.02
C ALA A 362 -23.04 19.04 -2.42
N SER A 363 -23.11 18.31 -1.32
CA SER A 363 -21.95 17.63 -0.72
C SER A 363 -21.53 16.49 -1.64
N PRO A 364 -20.25 16.35 -2.02
CA PRO A 364 -19.79 15.16 -2.73
C PRO A 364 -19.83 13.97 -1.76
N SER A 365 -20.59 12.94 -2.13
CA SER A 365 -20.62 11.65 -1.43
C SER A 365 -19.26 10.98 -1.55
N ALA A 366 -18.53 10.92 -0.45
CA ALA A 366 -17.31 10.12 -0.33
C ALA A 366 -17.64 8.61 -0.42
N PRO A 367 -16.79 7.78 -1.04
CA PRO A 367 -16.99 6.34 -1.05
C PRO A 367 -16.95 5.80 0.37
N GLN A 368 -18.02 5.15 0.78
CA GLN A 368 -18.14 4.54 2.11
C GLN A 368 -17.15 3.40 2.25
N LYS A 369 -16.08 3.64 3.00
CA LYS A 369 -15.27 2.60 3.60
C LYS A 369 -15.98 2.06 4.83
N TRP A 370 -16.04 0.75 4.96
CA TRP A 370 -16.52 0.07 6.16
C TRP A 370 -15.53 0.34 7.30
N ILE A 371 -15.91 1.23 8.23
CA ILE A 371 -15.17 1.54 9.44
C ILE A 371 -16.11 1.26 10.60
N LEU A 372 -15.75 0.33 11.47
CA LEU A 372 -16.39 0.17 12.77
C LEU A 372 -15.94 1.36 13.65
N GLY A 373 -16.62 2.50 13.49
CA GLY A 373 -16.31 3.74 14.19
C GLY A 373 -16.93 3.76 15.58
N ILE A 374 -16.09 3.81 16.61
CA ILE A 374 -16.51 4.02 18.00
C ILE A 374 -16.34 5.50 18.34
N GLN A 375 -17.39 6.17 18.82
CA GLN A 375 -17.32 7.57 19.24
C GLN A 375 -16.51 7.78 20.53
N PRO A 376 -16.04 9.00 20.81
CA PRO A 376 -14.82 9.23 21.57
C PRO A 376 -14.96 9.02 23.07
N VAL A 377 -14.09 8.17 23.60
CA VAL A 377 -13.56 8.24 24.97
C VAL A 377 -12.12 8.77 24.84
N PRO A 378 -11.63 9.64 25.73
CA PRO A 378 -10.53 10.56 25.43
C PRO A 378 -9.13 9.97 25.22
N THR A 379 -8.91 8.65 25.38
CA THR A 379 -7.58 8.05 25.21
C THR A 379 -7.63 6.62 24.64
N ALA A 380 -6.58 6.23 23.86
CA ALA A 380 -6.39 4.87 23.35
C ALA A 380 -6.41 3.80 24.44
N LEU A 381 -5.89 4.11 25.63
CA LEU A 381 -5.91 3.26 26.82
C LEU A 381 -7.32 3.00 27.34
N GLY A 382 -8.19 4.02 27.36
CA GLY A 382 -9.59 3.87 27.75
C GLY A 382 -10.37 2.96 26.83
N LYS A 383 -10.15 3.06 25.51
CA LYS A 383 -10.78 2.20 24.51
C LYS A 383 -10.34 0.75 24.61
N MET A 384 -9.05 0.50 24.85
CA MET A 384 -8.55 -0.85 25.09
C MET A 384 -9.11 -1.45 26.39
N ALA A 385 -9.25 -0.67 27.45
CA ALA A 385 -9.86 -1.14 28.69
C ALA A 385 -11.33 -1.53 28.51
N GLU A 386 -12.11 -0.75 27.75
CA GLU A 386 -13.48 -1.05 27.41
C GLU A 386 -13.60 -2.34 26.57
N LEU A 387 -12.76 -2.50 25.57
CA LEU A 387 -12.69 -3.74 24.78
C LEU A 387 -12.42 -4.96 25.66
N LEU A 388 -11.43 -4.86 26.57
CA LEU A 388 -11.10 -5.97 27.47
C LEU A 388 -12.26 -6.33 28.42
N ARG A 389 -13.04 -5.33 28.90
CA ARG A 389 -14.25 -5.53 29.69
C ARG A 389 -15.30 -6.32 28.90
N ILE A 390 -15.57 -5.91 27.66
CA ILE A 390 -16.54 -6.60 26.79
C ILE A 390 -16.10 -8.03 26.49
N LEU A 391 -14.82 -8.27 26.20
CA LEU A 391 -14.29 -9.61 25.97
C LEU A 391 -14.45 -10.51 27.20
N GLN A 392 -14.31 -9.95 28.41
CA GLN A 392 -14.56 -10.67 29.67
C GLN A 392 -16.04 -11.04 29.82
N GLU A 393 -16.96 -10.14 29.48
CA GLU A 393 -18.41 -10.38 29.53
C GLU A 393 -18.88 -11.52 28.63
N ILE A 394 -18.22 -11.69 27.45
CA ILE A 394 -18.54 -12.79 26.53
C ILE A 394 -17.66 -14.03 26.72
N ASN A 395 -16.95 -14.12 27.86
CA ASN A 395 -16.08 -15.24 28.24
C ASN A 395 -14.96 -15.56 27.22
N VAL A 396 -14.42 -14.54 26.56
CA VAL A 396 -13.21 -14.67 25.75
C VAL A 396 -11.99 -14.62 26.66
N ARG A 397 -11.11 -15.61 26.54
CA ARG A 397 -9.80 -15.57 27.17
C ARG A 397 -8.82 -14.81 26.27
N TRP A 398 -8.01 -13.93 26.86
CA TRP A 398 -7.01 -13.19 26.09
C TRP A 398 -5.65 -13.16 26.77
N LYS A 399 -4.64 -12.92 25.94
CA LYS A 399 -3.26 -12.61 26.37
C LYS A 399 -2.77 -11.39 25.63
N LYS A 400 -2.31 -10.39 26.36
CA LYS A 400 -1.65 -9.21 25.77
C LYS A 400 -0.34 -9.62 25.08
N ILE A 401 -0.18 -9.25 23.82
CA ILE A 401 1.06 -9.39 23.04
C ILE A 401 1.70 -8.04 22.73
N GLY A 402 0.97 -6.95 22.95
CA GLY A 402 1.42 -5.56 22.86
C GLY A 402 0.46 -4.63 23.58
N SER A 403 0.76 -3.34 23.60
CA SER A 403 -0.08 -2.33 24.28
C SER A 403 -1.49 -2.29 23.70
N TYR A 404 -1.63 -2.57 22.40
CA TYR A 404 -2.87 -2.48 21.63
C TYR A 404 -3.13 -3.72 20.77
N ASN A 405 -2.50 -4.85 21.13
CA ASN A 405 -2.64 -6.13 20.46
C ASN A 405 -2.84 -7.25 21.47
N ILE A 406 -3.85 -8.08 21.24
CA ILE A 406 -4.21 -9.21 22.10
C ILE A 406 -4.52 -10.45 21.28
N LYS A 407 -4.07 -11.61 21.78
CA LYS A 407 -4.50 -12.94 21.29
C LYS A 407 -5.65 -13.42 22.10
N CYS A 408 -6.67 -13.91 21.43
CA CYS A 408 -7.93 -14.33 22.01
C CYS A 408 -8.21 -15.80 21.73
N LEU A 409 -8.84 -16.45 22.71
CA LEU A 409 -9.41 -17.79 22.61
C LEU A 409 -10.85 -17.73 23.09
N TRP A 410 -11.77 -18.08 22.22
CA TRP A 410 -13.18 -18.18 22.54
C TRP A 410 -13.66 -19.63 22.41
N LEU A 411 -14.37 -20.07 23.44
CA LEU A 411 -15.05 -21.35 23.49
C LEU A 411 -16.55 -21.03 23.58
N PRO A 412 -17.27 -20.97 22.44
CA PRO A 412 -18.70 -20.70 22.48
C PRO A 412 -19.39 -21.81 23.28
N GLN A 413 -20.04 -21.42 24.38
CA GLN A 413 -20.94 -22.32 25.06
C GLN A 413 -22.16 -22.47 24.15
N PHE A 414 -22.42 -23.68 23.67
CA PHE A 414 -23.64 -23.94 22.92
C PHE A 414 -24.81 -23.40 23.73
N PHE A 415 -25.61 -22.50 23.16
CA PHE A 415 -26.85 -22.03 23.73
C PHE A 415 -27.70 -23.24 24.08
N ASN A 416 -27.87 -23.48 25.37
CA ASN A 416 -28.92 -24.38 25.86
C ASN A 416 -30.28 -23.77 25.50
N CYS A 417 -30.78 -24.17 24.35
CA CYS A 417 -32.18 -23.97 24.01
C CYS A 417 -33.00 -24.99 24.84
N SER A 418 -33.36 -24.60 26.06
CA SER A 418 -34.47 -25.24 26.76
C SER A 418 -34.91 -24.39 27.95
N LYS A 419 -35.88 -23.54 27.73
CA LYS A 419 -36.87 -23.17 28.75
C LYS A 419 -38.25 -23.52 28.24
N THR A 420 -38.59 -24.79 28.36
CA THR A 420 -39.96 -25.22 28.61
C THR A 420 -39.94 -26.02 29.89
N LYS A 421 -40.70 -25.50 30.86
CA LYS A 421 -40.97 -26.14 32.15
C LYS A 421 -41.81 -27.39 31.91
N SER A 422 -41.34 -28.54 32.39
CA SER A 422 -42.23 -29.55 33.01
C SER A 422 -41.39 -30.56 33.79
N SER A 423 -41.76 -30.65 35.00
CA SER A 423 -41.63 -31.58 36.14
C SER A 423 -41.08 -32.99 35.93
N SER A 424 -40.25 -33.38 36.89
CA SER A 424 -40.06 -34.63 37.62
C SER A 424 -38.85 -35.50 37.35
N PRO A 425 -38.29 -36.15 38.38
CA PRO A 425 -36.94 -36.67 38.45
C PRO A 425 -36.86 -38.16 38.19
N CYS A 426 -35.76 -38.62 37.57
CA CYS A 426 -35.34 -40.01 37.68
C CYS A 426 -33.82 -40.10 37.80
N ASN A 427 -33.41 -40.61 38.92
CA ASN A 427 -32.10 -41.21 39.20
C ASN A 427 -31.75 -42.24 38.14
N LEU A 428 -30.51 -42.31 37.71
CA LEU A 428 -29.82 -43.62 37.55
C LEU A 428 -28.31 -43.39 37.36
N GLU A 429 -27.63 -44.26 38.02
CA GLU A 429 -26.24 -44.39 38.41
C GLU A 429 -25.23 -44.48 37.25
N LEU A 430 -23.99 -44.12 37.62
CA LEU A 430 -22.76 -44.37 36.87
C LEU A 430 -22.47 -45.86 36.65
N PRO A 431 -21.70 -46.21 35.63
CA PRO A 431 -20.59 -47.11 35.84
C PRO A 431 -19.24 -46.52 35.45
N ILE A 432 -18.30 -46.73 36.34
CA ILE A 432 -16.86 -46.62 36.19
C ILE A 432 -16.36 -47.73 35.27
N MET A 433 -15.42 -47.42 34.43
CA MET A 433 -14.28 -48.19 33.89
C MET A 433 -14.05 -47.83 32.42
N SER A 434 -12.96 -47.35 32.06
CA SER A 434 -11.63 -47.75 31.79
C SER A 434 -11.01 -46.84 30.68
N SER A 435 -9.81 -46.46 30.94
CA SER A 435 -8.82 -45.80 30.10
C SER A 435 -8.83 -46.19 28.61
N SER A 436 -8.90 -45.20 27.73
CA SER A 436 -8.00 -44.92 26.61
C SER A 436 -8.69 -44.06 25.54
N SER A 437 -7.96 -43.04 25.03
CA SER A 437 -8.29 -42.27 23.83
C SER A 437 -9.48 -41.29 23.90
N THR A 438 -9.31 -40.17 24.63
CA THR A 438 -10.11 -38.95 24.41
C THR A 438 -9.24 -37.68 24.39
N ALA A 439 -8.40 -37.58 23.40
CA ALA A 439 -7.56 -36.41 23.17
C ALA A 439 -7.78 -35.80 21.78
N ASN A 440 -9.01 -35.80 21.23
CA ASN A 440 -9.20 -35.16 19.92
C ASN A 440 -10.58 -34.56 19.62
N THR A 441 -11.51 -34.46 20.56
CA THR A 441 -12.84 -33.91 20.29
C THR A 441 -13.07 -32.48 20.75
N ASN A 442 -12.17 -31.88 21.54
CA ASN A 442 -12.29 -30.50 22.02
C ASN A 442 -11.66 -29.44 21.11
N SER A 443 -10.96 -29.80 20.02
CA SER A 443 -10.31 -28.85 19.13
C SER A 443 -11.21 -28.32 18.00
N GLN A 444 -12.33 -28.94 17.71
CA GLN A 444 -13.21 -28.58 16.61
C GLN A 444 -14.12 -27.37 16.88
N HIS A 445 -14.27 -26.92 18.11
CA HIS A 445 -15.19 -25.85 18.48
C HIS A 445 -14.49 -24.62 19.08
N SER A 446 -13.18 -24.60 19.16
CA SER A 446 -12.43 -23.45 19.67
C SER A 446 -12.13 -22.44 18.56
N LEU A 447 -12.41 -21.17 18.84
CA LEU A 447 -12.05 -20.05 17.96
C LEU A 447 -10.84 -19.33 18.51
N LYS A 448 -9.75 -19.28 17.75
CA LYS A 448 -8.59 -18.44 18.04
C LYS A 448 -8.57 -17.26 17.09
N PHE A 449 -8.40 -16.07 17.64
CA PHE A 449 -8.37 -14.83 16.89
C PHE A 449 -7.46 -13.81 17.57
N GLU A 450 -7.10 -12.79 16.84
CA GLU A 450 -6.30 -11.66 17.34
C GLU A 450 -7.11 -10.37 17.17
N ILE A 451 -6.92 -9.42 18.09
CA ILE A 451 -7.49 -8.07 17.99
C ILE A 451 -6.34 -7.08 18.05
N GLN A 452 -6.31 -6.18 17.08
CA GLN A 452 -5.40 -5.06 17.02
C GLN A 452 -6.20 -3.76 16.95
N MET A 453 -5.79 -2.76 17.73
CA MET A 453 -6.35 -1.42 17.67
C MET A 453 -5.41 -0.47 16.92
N TYR A 454 -5.97 0.32 16.01
CA TYR A 454 -5.25 1.35 15.24
C TYR A 454 -5.86 2.72 15.47
N LYS A 455 -5.01 3.76 15.39
CA LYS A 455 -5.48 5.13 15.32
C LYS A 455 -5.91 5.46 13.90
N GLY A 456 -7.16 5.82 13.71
CA GLY A 456 -7.71 6.31 12.45
C GLY A 456 -7.68 7.83 12.35
N GLN A 457 -8.42 8.39 11.41
CA GLN A 457 -8.62 9.84 11.27
C GLN A 457 -9.58 10.38 12.36
N GLU A 458 -9.44 11.66 12.72
CA GLU A 458 -10.35 12.37 13.64
C GLU A 458 -10.46 11.75 15.04
N ASP A 459 -9.33 11.28 15.61
CA ASP A 459 -9.30 10.60 16.93
C ASP A 459 -10.20 9.36 17.04
N LYS A 460 -10.58 8.78 15.90
CA LYS A 460 -11.27 7.50 15.83
C LYS A 460 -10.26 6.36 15.92
N TYR A 461 -10.66 5.26 16.55
CA TYR A 461 -9.86 4.03 16.61
C TYR A 461 -10.56 2.93 15.83
N VAL A 462 -9.78 2.16 15.09
CA VAL A 462 -10.25 1.00 14.33
C VAL A 462 -9.81 -0.25 15.07
N LEU A 463 -10.75 -1.17 15.29
CA LEU A 463 -10.46 -2.51 15.78
C LEU A 463 -10.42 -3.46 14.60
N ASP A 464 -9.30 -4.14 14.46
CA ASP A 464 -9.11 -5.19 13.49
C ASP A 464 -9.17 -6.55 14.20
N LEU A 465 -10.11 -7.38 13.77
CA LEU A 465 -10.33 -8.72 14.32
C LEU A 465 -9.88 -9.77 13.29
N GLN A 466 -8.96 -10.62 13.67
CA GLN A 466 -8.39 -11.63 12.79
C GLN A 466 -8.60 -13.03 13.28
N LYS A 467 -9.26 -13.83 12.45
CA LYS A 467 -9.39 -15.27 12.71
C LYS A 467 -8.05 -15.98 12.49
N VAL A 468 -7.52 -16.60 13.53
CA VAL A 468 -6.31 -17.45 13.46
C VAL A 468 -6.70 -18.91 13.17
N SER A 469 -7.69 -19.45 13.89
CA SER A 469 -8.20 -20.80 13.64
C SER A 469 -9.62 -20.96 14.20
N GLY A 470 -10.38 -21.90 13.65
CA GLY A 470 -11.77 -22.19 14.05
C GLY A 470 -12.79 -21.95 12.92
N PRO A 471 -14.09 -22.28 13.16
CA PRO A 471 -15.14 -22.14 12.16
C PRO A 471 -15.43 -20.68 11.79
N SER A 472 -15.59 -20.38 10.50
CA SER A 472 -15.81 -19.01 10.01
C SER A 472 -17.15 -18.42 10.46
N LEU A 473 -18.21 -19.24 10.52
CA LEU A 473 -19.52 -18.78 11.01
C LEU A 473 -19.47 -18.36 12.48
N VAL A 474 -18.76 -19.10 13.32
CA VAL A 474 -18.56 -18.78 14.74
C VAL A 474 -17.76 -17.47 14.90
N PHE A 475 -16.81 -17.21 14.00
CA PHE A 475 -16.07 -15.95 14.00
C PHE A 475 -16.96 -14.76 13.60
N LEU A 476 -17.81 -14.92 12.61
CA LEU A 476 -18.76 -13.87 12.19
C LEU A 476 -19.77 -13.55 13.31
N GLU A 477 -20.25 -14.58 14.00
CA GLU A 477 -21.15 -14.44 15.16
C GLU A 477 -20.46 -13.65 16.31
N LEU A 478 -19.20 -13.95 16.59
CA LEU A 478 -18.39 -13.18 17.53
C LEU A 478 -18.24 -11.73 17.09
N CYS A 479 -17.92 -11.48 15.82
CA CYS A 479 -17.78 -10.11 15.29
C CYS A 479 -19.09 -9.31 15.42
N SER A 480 -20.23 -9.93 15.13
CA SER A 480 -21.55 -9.31 15.31
C SER A 480 -21.81 -8.96 16.77
N SER A 481 -21.57 -9.89 17.69
CA SER A 481 -21.76 -9.69 19.12
C SER A 481 -20.82 -8.61 19.70
N LEU A 482 -19.60 -8.52 19.23
CA LEU A 482 -18.67 -7.45 19.61
C LEU A 482 -19.12 -6.11 19.06
N ALA A 483 -19.55 -6.07 17.80
CA ALA A 483 -20.04 -4.85 17.17
C ALA A 483 -21.25 -4.27 17.92
N GLU A 484 -22.23 -5.10 18.27
CA GLU A 484 -23.42 -4.70 19.02
C GLU A 484 -23.09 -4.11 20.39
N ARG A 485 -22.04 -4.60 21.06
CA ARG A 485 -21.65 -4.15 22.40
C ARG A 485 -20.73 -2.94 22.39
N LEU A 486 -19.93 -2.77 21.36
CA LEU A 486 -19.00 -1.66 21.19
C LEU A 486 -19.64 -0.40 20.63
N LEU A 487 -20.82 -0.52 20.00
CA LEU A 487 -21.53 0.60 19.41
C LEU A 487 -22.65 1.09 20.35
N PRO A 488 -22.72 2.40 20.64
CA PRO A 488 -23.83 2.92 21.43
C PRO A 488 -25.16 2.79 20.66
N GLN A 489 -26.22 2.45 21.36
CA GLN A 489 -27.57 2.06 20.90
C GLN A 489 -28.35 3.12 20.07
N LYS A 490 -27.74 3.97 19.27
CA LYS A 490 -28.43 5.03 18.52
C LYS A 490 -28.04 5.22 17.06
N LEU A 491 -27.49 4.22 16.37
CA LEU A 491 -27.34 4.30 14.91
C LEU A 491 -27.66 2.93 14.31
N GLY A 492 -28.80 2.88 13.60
CA GLY A 492 -29.26 1.69 12.91
C GLY A 492 -28.20 1.21 11.92
N PHE A 493 -27.77 -0.03 12.10
CA PHE A 493 -26.86 -0.70 11.19
C PHE A 493 -27.63 -1.39 10.09
N PHE A 494 -27.32 -1.06 8.85
CA PHE A 494 -27.64 -1.89 7.70
C PHE A 494 -26.47 -2.86 7.47
N CYS A 495 -26.61 -4.11 7.92
CA CYS A 495 -25.86 -5.22 7.35
C CYS A 495 -26.47 -5.52 5.97
N LYS A 496 -25.78 -5.19 4.88
CA LYS A 496 -26.04 -5.83 3.59
C LYS A 496 -25.28 -7.15 3.55
N PRO A 497 -25.95 -8.29 3.32
CA PRO A 497 -25.28 -9.55 3.13
C PRO A 497 -24.47 -9.52 1.81
N LEU A 498 -23.33 -10.21 1.80
CA LEU A 498 -22.55 -10.56 0.61
C LEU A 498 -23.38 -11.49 -0.31
N HIS A 499 -24.30 -10.93 -1.05
CA HIS A 499 -24.88 -11.51 -2.26
C HIS A 499 -24.92 -10.40 -3.29
N ASP A 500 -24.02 -10.49 -4.25
CA ASP A 500 -24.04 -10.03 -5.64
C ASP A 500 -22.61 -9.74 -6.10
N LEU A 501 -21.85 -10.81 -6.29
CA LEU A 501 -20.71 -10.85 -7.19
C LEU A 501 -20.80 -12.16 -8.01
N SER A 502 -21.85 -12.23 -8.82
CA SER A 502 -21.95 -13.10 -9.99
C SER A 502 -22.79 -12.34 -11.02
N ASN A 503 -22.08 -11.57 -11.84
CA ASN A 503 -22.31 -11.36 -13.28
C ASN A 503 -21.10 -10.61 -13.86
#